data_93f91398ff0c2a788d206351113ea236
#
_entry.id   93f91398ff0c2a788d206351113ea236
#
_cell.length_a   1.000
_cell.length_b   1.000
_cell.length_c   1.000
_cell.angle_alpha   90.00
_cell.angle_beta   90.00
_cell.angle_gamma   90.00
#
_symmetry.space_group_name_H-M   'P 1'
#
loop_
_entity.id
_entity.type
_entity.pdbx_description
1 polymer ?
#
loop_
_entity_poly.entity_id
_entity_poly.type
_entity_poly.pdbx_seq_one_letter_code
_entity_poly.pdbx_strand_id
1 'polypeptide(L)'
;MSLRAGLFVLSCAATLTCSALAAQSPSPSPASARSGYDADYIGPPLSDASMQTAKETYVVFGCAYCHGITLTPRGEAADLMHSPLVGADTNGDAIAAILRAGIPRTAKLSPMPQFSDLSDRQLHDIARYIHYARRQGRYKEIVEAKVAAGDAAAGRSYVARNCESCHAGDLDGIGKKYEPAAIRDRLLQPATLESPQVFTVDALNDTRLAAGRQRHRFLLENVTPTDVANLVAYLQTR
;
A
#
# COMPACT_ATOMS: atom_id res chain seq x y z
N MET A 1 92.50 35.58 -23.00
CA MET A 1 91.40 35.18 -23.96
C MET A 1 90.44 34.29 -23.15
N SER A 2 89.37 34.86 -22.64
CA SER A 2 88.41 34.15 -21.78
C SER A 2 87.05 34.16 -22.42
N LEU A 3 86.59 33.00 -22.83
CA LEU A 3 85.20 32.79 -23.26
C LEU A 3 84.36 32.61 -22.02
N ARG A 4 83.36 33.46 -21.83
CA ARG A 4 82.29 33.27 -20.86
C ARG A 4 81.08 32.57 -21.55
N ALA A 5 80.81 31.38 -21.10
CA ALA A 5 79.55 30.68 -21.52
C ALA A 5 78.38 31.13 -20.62
N GLY A 6 77.42 31.68 -21.21
CA GLY A 6 76.16 32.06 -20.49
C GLY A 6 75.23 30.86 -20.42
N LEU A 7 74.85 30.55 -19.21
CA LEU A 7 73.86 29.49 -18.92
C LEU A 7 72.47 30.13 -18.87
N PHE A 8 71.65 29.82 -19.84
CA PHE A 8 70.20 30.14 -19.84
C PHE A 8 69.46 29.07 -19.03
N VAL A 9 68.97 29.46 -17.88
CA VAL A 9 68.06 28.64 -17.08
C VAL A 9 66.64 28.94 -17.56
N LEU A 10 66.00 28.01 -18.29
CA LEU A 10 64.58 28.03 -18.60
C LEU A 10 63.83 27.52 -17.34
N SER A 11 63.17 28.45 -16.66
CA SER A 11 62.25 28.10 -15.56
C SER A 11 60.89 27.74 -16.15
N CYS A 12 60.57 26.44 -16.17
CA CYS A 12 59.26 25.97 -16.60
C CYS A 12 58.35 25.89 -15.36
N ALA A 13 57.57 26.92 -15.12
CA ALA A 13 56.55 26.90 -14.07
C ALA A 13 55.34 26.10 -14.55
N ALA A 14 55.28 24.82 -14.20
CA ALA A 14 54.10 24.01 -14.41
C ALA A 14 53.09 24.32 -13.30
N THR A 15 52.06 25.13 -13.64
CA THR A 15 50.88 25.33 -12.81
C THR A 15 49.99 24.09 -12.90
N LEU A 16 50.07 23.21 -11.89
CA LEU A 16 49.12 22.15 -11.67
C LEU A 16 47.80 22.77 -11.19
N THR A 17 46.86 22.98 -12.12
CA THR A 17 45.45 23.21 -11.78
C THR A 17 44.83 21.91 -11.32
N CYS A 18 44.77 21.71 -10.00
CA CYS A 18 44.03 20.62 -9.39
C CYS A 18 42.52 20.92 -9.55
N SER A 19 41.93 20.43 -10.61
CA SER A 19 40.47 20.43 -10.76
C SER A 19 39.91 19.43 -9.74
N ALA A 20 39.46 19.94 -8.59
CA ALA A 20 38.63 19.18 -7.67
C ALA A 20 37.32 18.82 -8.37
N LEU A 21 37.24 17.60 -8.90
CA LEU A 21 35.94 16.99 -9.19
C LEU A 21 35.24 16.85 -7.84
N ALA A 22 34.39 17.81 -7.52
CA ALA A 22 33.39 17.63 -6.47
C ALA A 22 32.51 16.46 -6.90
N ALA A 23 32.73 15.30 -6.28
CA ALA A 23 31.81 14.19 -6.35
C ALA A 23 30.48 14.70 -5.78
N GLN A 24 29.57 15.10 -6.68
CA GLN A 24 28.20 15.37 -6.32
C GLN A 24 27.61 14.01 -5.91
N SER A 25 27.54 13.79 -4.61
CA SER A 25 26.66 12.73 -4.08
C SER A 25 25.28 12.98 -4.67
N PRO A 26 24.67 11.98 -5.33
CA PRO A 26 23.31 12.14 -5.80
C PRO A 26 22.45 12.40 -4.55
N SER A 27 21.90 13.62 -4.46
CA SER A 27 20.84 13.90 -3.49
C SER A 27 19.74 12.86 -3.73
N PRO A 28 19.29 12.15 -2.70
CA PRO A 28 18.16 11.25 -2.87
C PRO A 28 17.00 12.07 -3.39
N SER A 29 16.56 11.76 -4.59
CA SER A 29 15.38 12.37 -5.19
C SER A 29 14.20 12.09 -4.26
N PRO A 30 13.45 13.08 -3.78
CA PRO A 30 12.30 12.86 -2.92
C PRO A 30 11.22 11.98 -3.56
N ALA A 31 11.33 11.69 -4.86
CA ALA A 31 10.44 10.80 -5.59
C ALA A 31 10.72 9.30 -5.33
N SER A 32 11.90 8.90 -4.86
CA SER A 32 12.23 7.48 -4.70
C SER A 32 11.70 6.83 -3.42
N ALA A 33 11.32 7.64 -2.42
CA ALA A 33 10.82 7.12 -1.15
C ALA A 33 9.32 6.78 -1.16
N ARG A 34 8.56 7.21 -2.17
CA ARG A 34 7.11 6.98 -2.25
C ARG A 34 6.68 5.94 -3.28
N SER A 35 7.61 5.34 -4.00
CA SER A 35 7.29 4.78 -5.31
C SER A 35 6.58 3.42 -5.32
N GLY A 36 6.61 2.66 -4.24
CA GLY A 36 6.06 1.30 -4.29
C GLY A 36 4.60 1.20 -3.85
N TYR A 37 4.28 1.95 -2.82
CA TYR A 37 3.00 1.81 -2.12
C TYR A 37 1.94 2.79 -2.62
N ASP A 38 2.36 4.03 -2.94
CA ASP A 38 1.47 5.05 -3.48
C ASP A 38 0.95 4.70 -4.89
N ALA A 39 1.71 3.93 -5.67
CA ALA A 39 1.25 3.44 -6.97
C ALA A 39 0.03 2.52 -6.88
N ASP A 40 -0.11 1.77 -5.77
CA ASP A 40 -1.30 0.95 -5.50
C ASP A 40 -2.54 1.80 -5.21
N TYR A 41 -2.36 3.06 -4.86
CA TYR A 41 -3.45 3.99 -4.54
C TYR A 41 -3.85 4.88 -5.70
N ILE A 42 -2.92 5.27 -6.54
CA ILE A 42 -3.09 6.33 -7.54
C ILE A 42 -3.13 5.76 -8.96
N GLY A 43 -2.51 4.60 -9.18
CA GLY A 43 -2.40 3.98 -10.49
C GLY A 43 -3.44 2.90 -10.77
N PRO A 44 -3.47 2.41 -12.00
CA PRO A 44 -4.09 1.12 -12.30
C PRO A 44 -3.51 0.06 -11.34
N PRO A 45 -4.23 -1.05 -11.10
CA PRO A 45 -3.69 -2.12 -10.28
C PRO A 45 -2.27 -2.42 -10.75
N LEU A 46 -1.35 -2.59 -9.78
CA LEU A 46 0.04 -2.94 -10.08
C LEU A 46 0.06 -4.02 -11.15
N SER A 47 0.96 -3.90 -12.11
CA SER A 47 1.12 -4.96 -13.09
C SER A 47 1.25 -6.29 -12.37
N ASP A 48 0.64 -7.34 -12.86
CA ASP A 48 0.72 -8.69 -12.29
C ASP A 48 2.16 -9.08 -11.95
N ALA A 49 3.14 -8.65 -12.75
CA ALA A 49 4.56 -8.88 -12.53
C ALA A 49 5.08 -8.25 -11.21
N SER A 50 4.63 -7.05 -10.87
CA SER A 50 5.06 -6.36 -9.64
C SER A 50 4.50 -7.02 -8.38
N MET A 51 3.26 -7.48 -8.46
CA MET A 51 2.62 -8.23 -7.38
C MET A 51 3.18 -9.65 -7.27
N GLN A 52 3.54 -10.26 -8.40
CA GLN A 52 4.23 -11.55 -8.41
C GLN A 52 5.58 -11.45 -7.69
N THR A 53 6.37 -10.42 -7.95
CA THR A 53 7.63 -10.16 -7.23
C THR A 53 7.40 -9.99 -5.73
N ALA A 54 6.39 -9.23 -5.33
CA ALA A 54 6.03 -9.04 -3.93
C ALA A 54 5.64 -10.37 -3.26
N LYS A 55 4.86 -11.21 -3.94
CA LYS A 55 4.52 -12.55 -3.50
C LYS A 55 5.74 -13.46 -3.37
N GLU A 56 6.61 -13.44 -4.36
CA GLU A 56 7.85 -14.21 -4.34
C GLU A 56 8.73 -13.80 -3.16
N THR A 57 8.88 -12.52 -2.89
CA THR A 57 9.61 -11.99 -1.73
C THR A 57 9.01 -12.57 -0.43
N TYR A 58 7.69 -12.51 -0.27
CA TYR A 58 7.00 -13.08 0.90
C TYR A 58 7.25 -14.59 1.07
N VAL A 59 7.28 -15.34 -0.02
CA VAL A 59 7.52 -16.79 -0.01
C VAL A 59 8.99 -17.12 0.26
N VAL A 60 9.91 -16.46 -0.45
CA VAL A 60 11.36 -16.74 -0.38
C VAL A 60 11.92 -16.44 1.02
N PHE A 61 11.45 -15.40 1.68
CA PHE A 61 11.84 -15.07 3.04
C PHE A 61 11.10 -15.88 4.12
N GLY A 62 10.33 -16.91 3.71
CA GLY A 62 9.73 -17.88 4.62
C GLY A 62 8.47 -17.42 5.35
N CYS A 63 7.95 -16.23 5.07
CA CYS A 63 6.72 -15.72 5.73
C CYS A 63 5.54 -16.67 5.56
N ALA A 64 5.41 -17.26 4.37
CA ALA A 64 4.34 -18.19 4.03
C ALA A 64 4.39 -19.52 4.85
N TYR A 65 5.55 -19.87 5.41
CA TYR A 65 5.67 -21.08 6.21
C TYR A 65 4.82 -21.01 7.48
N CYS A 66 4.84 -19.87 8.15
CA CYS A 66 4.08 -19.64 9.38
C CYS A 66 2.71 -19.01 9.09
N HIS A 67 2.66 -17.98 8.25
CA HIS A 67 1.44 -17.19 8.01
C HIS A 67 0.57 -17.70 6.86
N GLY A 68 1.02 -18.73 6.12
CA GLY A 68 0.33 -19.22 4.92
C GLY A 68 0.44 -18.24 3.74
N ILE A 69 0.25 -18.79 2.53
CA ILE A 69 0.24 -18.00 1.29
C ILE A 69 -1.03 -17.13 1.18
N THR A 70 -2.10 -17.55 1.81
CA THR A 70 -3.40 -16.85 1.87
C THR A 70 -3.57 -16.08 3.17
N LEU A 71 -2.49 -15.84 3.90
CA LEU A 71 -2.47 -15.16 5.21
C LEU A 71 -3.18 -15.91 6.34
N THR A 72 -3.61 -17.16 6.09
CA THR A 72 -4.18 -18.03 7.09
C THR A 72 -3.05 -18.76 7.82
N PRO A 73 -2.90 -18.60 9.14
CA PRO A 73 -1.76 -19.08 9.88
C PRO A 73 -1.73 -20.60 9.98
N ARG A 74 -0.52 -21.11 10.19
CA ARG A 74 -0.26 -22.49 10.59
C ARG A 74 0.21 -22.49 12.05
N GLY A 75 -0.41 -23.31 12.86
CA GLY A 75 -0.08 -23.40 14.29
C GLY A 75 -0.35 -22.10 15.04
N GLU A 76 0.63 -21.63 15.81
CA GLU A 76 0.54 -20.46 16.69
C GLU A 76 1.00 -19.14 16.04
N ALA A 77 1.14 -19.09 14.72
CA ALA A 77 1.47 -17.84 14.04
C ALA A 77 0.26 -16.88 14.04
N ALA A 78 0.55 -15.57 13.96
CA ALA A 78 -0.52 -14.58 13.90
C ALA A 78 -1.34 -14.71 12.61
N ASP A 79 -2.66 -14.58 12.74
CA ASP A 79 -3.58 -14.47 11.62
C ASP A 79 -3.46 -13.06 10.99
N LEU A 80 -2.78 -12.99 9.84
CA LEU A 80 -2.60 -11.72 9.14
C LEU A 80 -3.87 -11.27 8.41
N MET A 81 -4.75 -12.23 8.08
CA MET A 81 -6.01 -11.92 7.41
C MET A 81 -6.90 -11.03 8.28
N HIS A 82 -7.00 -11.33 9.57
CA HIS A 82 -7.86 -10.61 10.52
C HIS A 82 -7.09 -9.77 11.54
N SER A 83 -5.78 -9.61 11.35
CA SER A 83 -4.94 -8.80 12.25
C SER A 83 -5.39 -7.34 12.26
N PRO A 84 -5.76 -6.78 13.42
CA PRO A 84 -6.07 -5.35 13.54
C PRO A 84 -4.84 -4.47 13.27
N LEU A 85 -3.64 -4.99 13.55
CA LEU A 85 -2.39 -4.28 13.28
C LEU A 85 -2.16 -4.13 11.78
N VAL A 86 -2.33 -5.21 11.01
CA VAL A 86 -2.25 -5.14 9.54
C VAL A 86 -3.36 -4.24 8.99
N GLY A 87 -4.57 -4.32 9.56
CA GLY A 87 -5.69 -3.47 9.15
C GLY A 87 -5.47 -1.98 9.44
N ALA A 88 -4.68 -1.63 10.45
CA ALA A 88 -4.35 -0.25 10.79
C ALA A 88 -3.15 0.31 10.00
N ASP A 89 -2.35 -0.57 9.41
CA ASP A 89 -1.22 -0.17 8.57
C ASP A 89 -1.70 0.41 7.25
N THR A 90 -1.30 1.64 6.93
CA THR A 90 -1.78 2.36 5.74
C THR A 90 -0.77 2.43 4.61
N ASN A 91 0.50 2.25 4.91
CA ASN A 91 1.59 2.46 3.95
C ASN A 91 2.73 1.42 4.03
N GLY A 92 2.56 0.37 4.83
CA GLY A 92 3.55 -0.68 5.02
C GLY A 92 4.56 -0.40 6.13
N ASP A 93 4.59 0.80 6.72
CA ASP A 93 5.62 1.19 7.69
C ASP A 93 5.49 0.41 9.01
N ALA A 94 4.26 0.18 9.49
CA ALA A 94 4.04 -0.58 10.72
C ALA A 94 4.43 -2.06 10.53
N ILE A 95 4.12 -2.64 9.39
CA ILE A 95 4.55 -4.00 9.03
C ILE A 95 6.07 -4.05 8.92
N ALA A 96 6.70 -3.10 8.23
CA ALA A 96 8.15 -3.03 8.08
C ALA A 96 8.86 -2.91 9.43
N ALA A 97 8.35 -2.08 10.34
CA ALA A 97 8.89 -1.94 11.70
C ALA A 97 8.85 -3.26 12.47
N ILE A 98 7.76 -4.01 12.36
CA ILE A 98 7.60 -5.32 13.00
C ILE A 98 8.55 -6.34 12.38
N LEU A 99 8.70 -6.36 11.08
CA LEU A 99 9.65 -7.26 10.40
C LEU A 99 11.08 -7.01 10.86
N ARG A 100 11.47 -5.75 11.06
CA ARG A 100 12.80 -5.39 11.58
C ARG A 100 12.98 -5.76 13.04
N ALA A 101 11.98 -5.55 13.88
CA ALA A 101 12.07 -5.79 15.31
C ALA A 101 11.86 -7.26 15.70
N GLY A 102 11.10 -8.01 14.88
CA GLY A 102 10.58 -9.31 15.28
C GLY A 102 9.51 -9.18 16.38
N ILE A 103 8.96 -10.31 16.79
CA ILE A 103 8.00 -10.37 17.91
C ILE A 103 8.47 -11.47 18.87
N PRO A 104 8.67 -11.18 20.16
CA PRO A 104 9.01 -12.21 21.13
C PRO A 104 7.86 -13.19 21.33
N ARG A 105 8.15 -14.39 21.82
CA ARG A 105 7.12 -15.38 22.17
C ARG A 105 6.15 -14.78 23.18
N THR A 106 4.88 -15.03 22.95
CA THR A 106 3.81 -14.77 23.93
C THR A 106 3.14 -16.07 24.36
N ALA A 107 2.20 -16.01 25.32
CA ALA A 107 1.43 -17.18 25.72
C ALA A 107 0.54 -17.77 24.61
N LYS A 108 0.25 -16.98 23.57
CA LYS A 108 -0.68 -17.37 22.48
C LYS A 108 -0.04 -17.45 21.10
N LEU A 109 1.14 -16.86 20.93
CA LEU A 109 1.79 -16.74 19.61
C LEU A 109 3.22 -17.22 19.69
N SER A 110 3.63 -17.96 18.67
CA SER A 110 5.03 -18.28 18.42
C SER A 110 5.84 -17.00 18.17
N PRO A 111 7.15 -17.00 18.50
CA PRO A 111 7.99 -15.84 18.23
C PRO A 111 8.13 -15.66 16.72
N MET A 112 8.16 -14.41 16.27
CA MET A 112 8.53 -14.04 14.92
C MET A 112 9.99 -13.54 14.91
N PRO A 113 10.88 -14.11 14.09
CA PRO A 113 12.26 -13.66 14.03
C PRO A 113 12.39 -12.22 13.52
N GLN A 114 13.52 -11.60 13.80
CA GLN A 114 13.92 -10.35 13.17
C GLN A 114 14.40 -10.61 11.74
N PHE A 115 14.07 -9.72 10.85
CA PHE A 115 14.51 -9.74 9.46
C PHE A 115 15.38 -8.50 9.18
N SER A 116 16.52 -8.41 9.90
CA SER A 116 17.44 -7.27 9.82
C SER A 116 18.10 -7.10 8.44
N ASP A 117 18.23 -8.20 7.69
CA ASP A 117 18.95 -8.22 6.41
C ASP A 117 18.06 -7.86 5.22
N LEU A 118 16.75 -7.68 5.44
CA LEU A 118 15.85 -7.23 4.39
C LEU A 118 16.09 -5.74 4.09
N SER A 119 16.22 -5.42 2.81
CA SER A 119 16.21 -4.03 2.34
C SER A 119 14.83 -3.40 2.56
N ASP A 120 14.76 -2.07 2.60
CA ASP A 120 13.49 -1.33 2.70
C ASP A 120 12.53 -1.72 1.58
N ARG A 121 13.03 -1.90 0.37
CA ARG A 121 12.22 -2.36 -0.77
C ARG A 121 11.59 -3.71 -0.50
N GLN A 122 12.35 -4.69 -0.01
CA GLN A 122 11.83 -6.03 0.29
C GLN A 122 10.79 -5.99 1.41
N LEU A 123 11.00 -5.17 2.43
CA LEU A 123 10.02 -4.97 3.50
C LEU A 123 8.70 -4.41 2.96
N HIS A 124 8.78 -3.42 2.08
CA HIS A 124 7.59 -2.86 1.44
C HIS A 124 6.94 -3.85 0.45
N ASP A 125 7.71 -4.65 -0.27
CA ASP A 125 7.16 -5.70 -1.13
C ASP A 125 6.38 -6.74 -0.32
N ILE A 126 6.91 -7.16 0.84
CA ILE A 126 6.20 -8.06 1.76
C ILE A 126 4.91 -7.41 2.25
N ALA A 127 4.96 -6.16 2.72
CA ALA A 127 3.78 -5.43 3.18
C ALA A 127 2.71 -5.31 2.07
N ARG A 128 3.13 -4.99 0.85
CA ARG A 128 2.25 -4.91 -0.33
C ARG A 128 1.54 -6.22 -0.60
N TYR A 129 2.28 -7.33 -0.56
CA TYR A 129 1.67 -8.64 -0.75
C TYR A 129 0.67 -8.97 0.35
N ILE A 130 1.01 -8.68 1.61
CA ILE A 130 0.11 -8.91 2.76
C ILE A 130 -1.20 -8.12 2.55
N HIS A 131 -1.13 -6.85 2.24
CA HIS A 131 -2.34 -6.06 1.98
C HIS A 131 -3.12 -6.53 0.76
N TYR A 132 -2.44 -6.89 -0.32
CA TYR A 132 -3.09 -7.43 -1.51
C TYR A 132 -3.83 -8.73 -1.19
N ALA A 133 -3.15 -9.70 -0.59
CA ALA A 133 -3.74 -10.99 -0.25
C ALA A 133 -4.90 -10.84 0.76
N ARG A 134 -4.75 -9.91 1.73
CA ARG A 134 -5.81 -9.57 2.67
C ARG A 134 -7.05 -9.02 1.95
N ARG A 135 -6.90 -8.07 1.04
CA ARG A 135 -8.04 -7.53 0.26
C ARG A 135 -8.74 -8.62 -0.54
N GLN A 136 -7.99 -9.49 -1.20
CA GLN A 136 -8.58 -10.60 -1.96
C GLN A 136 -9.35 -11.56 -1.05
N GLY A 137 -8.76 -11.94 0.08
CA GLY A 137 -9.40 -12.82 1.07
C GLY A 137 -10.64 -12.19 1.69
N ARG A 138 -10.55 -10.94 2.14
CA ARG A 138 -11.68 -10.20 2.73
C ARG A 138 -12.83 -9.99 1.74
N TYR A 139 -12.50 -9.64 0.49
CA TYR A 139 -13.53 -9.54 -0.55
C TYR A 139 -14.26 -10.85 -0.74
N LYS A 140 -13.52 -11.96 -0.84
CA LYS A 140 -14.09 -13.30 -0.94
C LYS A 140 -15.00 -13.63 0.26
N GLU A 141 -14.53 -13.40 1.48
CA GLU A 141 -15.30 -13.62 2.70
C GLU A 141 -16.62 -12.83 2.68
N ILE A 142 -16.59 -11.55 2.28
CA ILE A 142 -17.77 -10.70 2.22
C ILE A 142 -18.75 -11.19 1.16
N VAL A 143 -18.26 -11.57 -0.02
CA VAL A 143 -19.11 -12.02 -1.12
C VAL A 143 -19.74 -13.38 -0.83
N GLU A 144 -19.00 -14.28 -0.20
CA GLU A 144 -19.44 -15.65 0.12
C GLU A 144 -20.22 -15.73 1.44
N ALA A 145 -20.20 -14.66 2.26
CA ALA A 145 -20.88 -14.67 3.53
C ALA A 145 -22.39 -14.79 3.37
N LYS A 146 -22.98 -15.73 4.07
CA LYS A 146 -24.45 -15.87 4.22
C LYS A 146 -24.91 -14.93 5.33
N VAL A 147 -25.04 -13.63 5.02
CA VAL A 147 -25.55 -12.63 5.96
C VAL A 147 -27.05 -12.48 5.78
N ALA A 148 -27.76 -12.26 6.88
CA ALA A 148 -29.16 -11.82 6.83
C ALA A 148 -29.29 -10.48 6.09
N ALA A 149 -30.50 -10.13 5.70
CA ALA A 149 -30.76 -8.81 5.12
C ALA A 149 -30.22 -7.72 6.03
N GLY A 150 -29.50 -6.75 5.44
CA GLY A 150 -28.85 -5.69 6.21
C GLY A 150 -29.86 -4.74 6.88
N ASP A 151 -29.45 -4.15 7.98
CA ASP A 151 -30.16 -3.10 8.68
C ASP A 151 -29.80 -1.72 8.13
N ALA A 152 -30.74 -1.06 7.47
CA ALA A 152 -30.55 0.26 6.87
C ALA A 152 -30.27 1.36 7.93
N ALA A 153 -30.78 1.23 9.16
CA ALA A 153 -30.50 2.21 10.23
C ALA A 153 -29.07 2.09 10.73
N ALA A 154 -28.56 0.86 10.88
CA ALA A 154 -27.16 0.60 11.17
C ALA A 154 -26.25 1.09 10.04
N GLY A 155 -26.63 0.84 8.79
CA GLY A 155 -25.93 1.32 7.59
C GLY A 155 -25.87 2.84 7.53
N ARG A 156 -26.95 3.54 7.80
CA ARG A 156 -27.00 5.00 7.93
C ARG A 156 -26.01 5.51 8.97
N SER A 157 -26.01 4.88 10.15
CA SER A 157 -25.09 5.25 11.23
C SER A 157 -23.64 5.05 10.86
N TYR A 158 -23.33 4.02 10.08
CA TYR A 158 -21.98 3.76 9.56
C TYR A 158 -21.58 4.85 8.54
N VAL A 159 -22.46 5.18 7.58
CA VAL A 159 -22.21 6.22 6.56
C VAL A 159 -21.96 7.56 7.21
N ALA A 160 -22.77 7.96 8.19
CA ALA A 160 -22.61 9.23 8.90
C ALA A 160 -21.22 9.36 9.57
N ARG A 161 -20.71 8.28 10.13
CA ARG A 161 -19.40 8.31 10.80
C ARG A 161 -18.21 8.22 9.87
N ASN A 162 -18.35 7.52 8.73
CA ASN A 162 -17.19 7.11 7.94
C ASN A 162 -17.16 7.63 6.51
N CYS A 163 -18.29 8.10 5.97
CA CYS A 163 -18.45 8.39 4.55
C CYS A 163 -18.86 9.84 4.26
N GLU A 164 -19.69 10.45 5.09
CA GLU A 164 -20.28 11.77 4.84
C GLU A 164 -19.25 12.90 4.70
N SER A 165 -18.11 12.76 5.35
CA SER A 165 -17.02 13.76 5.24
C SER A 165 -16.51 13.96 3.80
N CYS A 166 -16.68 12.94 2.94
CA CYS A 166 -16.27 12.98 1.54
C CYS A 166 -17.47 12.90 0.58
N HIS A 167 -18.57 12.25 0.99
CA HIS A 167 -19.74 11.95 0.17
C HIS A 167 -21.00 12.71 0.58
N ALA A 168 -20.87 13.92 1.07
CA ALA A 168 -22.03 14.74 1.47
C ALA A 168 -22.97 14.98 0.29
N GLY A 169 -24.08 14.20 0.21
CA GLY A 169 -25.10 14.30 -0.84
C GLY A 169 -24.84 13.48 -2.12
N ASP A 170 -23.61 13.06 -2.38
CA ASP A 170 -23.26 12.35 -3.63
C ASP A 170 -23.80 10.91 -3.72
N LEU A 171 -24.31 10.40 -2.60
CA LEU A 171 -24.88 9.05 -2.54
C LEU A 171 -26.39 9.02 -2.86
N ASP A 172 -27.01 10.17 -3.12
CA ASP A 172 -28.42 10.26 -3.43
C ASP A 172 -28.72 9.64 -4.81
N GLY A 173 -29.76 8.83 -4.86
CA GLY A 173 -30.17 8.12 -6.08
C GLY A 173 -29.35 6.88 -6.42
N ILE A 174 -28.33 6.53 -5.62
CA ILE A 174 -27.49 5.35 -5.90
C ILE A 174 -28.28 4.05 -5.86
N GLY A 175 -29.25 3.94 -4.95
CA GLY A 175 -30.12 2.77 -4.83
C GLY A 175 -31.08 2.58 -5.99
N LYS A 176 -31.43 3.67 -6.71
CA LYS A 176 -32.24 3.61 -7.93
C LYS A 176 -31.41 3.24 -9.17
N LYS A 177 -30.12 3.55 -9.11
CA LYS A 177 -29.21 3.39 -10.24
C LYS A 177 -28.57 2.00 -10.30
N TYR A 178 -28.36 1.37 -9.15
CA TYR A 178 -27.59 0.15 -9.07
C TYR A 178 -28.26 -0.91 -8.20
N GLU A 179 -28.18 -2.16 -8.64
CA GLU A 179 -28.58 -3.33 -7.87
C GLU A 179 -27.67 -3.54 -6.64
N PRO A 180 -28.14 -4.24 -5.58
CA PRO A 180 -27.40 -4.44 -4.34
C PRO A 180 -25.97 -4.97 -4.52
N ALA A 181 -25.79 -5.95 -5.40
CA ALA A 181 -24.49 -6.51 -5.69
C ALA A 181 -23.55 -5.47 -6.32
N ALA A 182 -24.06 -4.65 -7.22
CA ALA A 182 -23.29 -3.60 -7.86
C ALA A 182 -22.94 -2.46 -6.89
N ILE A 183 -23.81 -2.16 -5.92
CA ILE A 183 -23.51 -1.20 -4.82
C ILE A 183 -22.37 -1.77 -3.96
N ARG A 184 -22.47 -3.04 -3.55
CA ARG A 184 -21.43 -3.71 -2.78
C ARG A 184 -20.07 -3.67 -3.49
N ASP A 185 -20.04 -4.04 -4.77
CA ASP A 185 -18.79 -4.10 -5.52
C ASP A 185 -18.17 -2.72 -5.70
N ARG A 186 -18.97 -1.67 -5.91
CA ARG A 186 -18.51 -0.28 -5.95
C ARG A 186 -17.99 0.21 -4.61
N LEU A 187 -18.62 -0.22 -3.54
CA LEU A 187 -18.18 0.11 -2.19
C LEU A 187 -16.80 -0.48 -1.86
N LEU A 188 -16.58 -1.74 -2.25
CA LEU A 188 -15.39 -2.50 -1.88
C LEU A 188 -14.24 -2.34 -2.88
N GLN A 189 -14.55 -2.15 -4.17
CA GLN A 189 -13.57 -2.07 -5.25
C GLN A 189 -13.87 -0.91 -6.21
N PRO A 190 -13.87 0.34 -5.74
CA PRO A 190 -14.28 1.48 -6.57
C PRO A 190 -13.39 1.70 -7.79
N ALA A 191 -12.13 1.28 -7.74
CA ALA A 191 -11.19 1.43 -8.85
C ALA A 191 -11.42 0.48 -10.02
N THR A 192 -12.15 -0.63 -9.81
CA THR A 192 -12.48 -1.60 -10.87
C THR A 192 -13.75 -1.25 -11.64
N LEU A 193 -14.48 -0.26 -11.14
CA LEU A 193 -15.76 0.15 -11.69
C LEU A 193 -15.55 1.37 -12.57
N GLU A 194 -15.07 1.11 -13.73
CA GLU A 194 -14.72 2.11 -14.69
C GLU A 194 -15.93 2.83 -15.29
N SER A 195 -15.84 4.14 -15.23
CA SER A 195 -16.18 4.91 -16.41
C SER A 195 -14.86 5.40 -17.00
N PRO A 196 -14.46 4.97 -18.18
CA PRO A 196 -13.20 5.39 -18.82
C PRO A 196 -13.13 6.90 -19.08
N GLN A 197 -14.21 7.61 -18.84
CA GLN A 197 -14.42 9.00 -19.25
C GLN A 197 -14.08 10.04 -18.18
N VAL A 198 -13.68 9.67 -16.97
CA VAL A 198 -13.53 10.64 -15.86
C VAL A 198 -12.08 10.83 -15.38
N PHE A 199 -11.15 10.01 -15.81
CA PHE A 199 -9.77 10.15 -15.37
C PHE A 199 -8.92 10.89 -16.40
N THR A 200 -8.93 12.22 -16.33
CA THR A 200 -7.81 13.00 -16.85
C THR A 200 -6.57 12.74 -16.01
N VAL A 201 -5.38 12.91 -16.59
CA VAL A 201 -4.10 12.79 -15.87
C VAL A 201 -4.08 13.66 -14.61
N ASP A 202 -4.77 14.81 -14.65
CA ASP A 202 -4.90 15.72 -13.52
C ASP A 202 -5.73 15.12 -12.37
N ALA A 203 -6.76 14.35 -12.67
CA ALA A 203 -7.57 13.66 -11.65
C ALA A 203 -6.80 12.51 -10.97
N LEU A 204 -5.80 11.92 -11.61
CA LEU A 204 -4.92 10.92 -11.00
C LEU A 204 -3.95 11.53 -9.98
N ASN A 205 -3.64 12.81 -10.15
CA ASN A 205 -2.77 13.57 -9.24
C ASN A 205 -3.55 14.31 -8.15
N ASP A 206 -4.89 14.24 -8.16
CA ASP A 206 -5.70 14.87 -7.13
C ASP A 206 -5.52 14.13 -5.80
N THR A 207 -4.99 14.84 -4.82
CA THR A 207 -4.79 14.34 -3.45
C THR A 207 -6.08 13.86 -2.80
N ARG A 208 -7.25 14.43 -3.18
CA ARG A 208 -8.57 14.01 -2.70
C ARG A 208 -8.94 12.64 -3.23
N LEU A 209 -8.66 12.38 -4.50
CA LEU A 209 -8.93 11.08 -5.13
C LEU A 209 -8.05 10.00 -4.53
N ALA A 210 -6.77 10.29 -4.30
CA ALA A 210 -5.84 9.39 -3.62
C ALA A 210 -6.32 9.07 -2.20
N ALA A 211 -6.70 10.08 -1.43
CA ALA A 211 -7.24 9.89 -0.07
C ALA A 211 -8.56 9.10 -0.08
N GLY A 212 -9.44 9.34 -1.06
CA GLY A 212 -10.67 8.59 -1.23
C GLY A 212 -10.43 7.10 -1.51
N ARG A 213 -9.51 6.79 -2.41
CA ARG A 213 -9.12 5.40 -2.72
C ARG A 213 -8.52 4.70 -1.50
N GLN A 214 -7.64 5.38 -0.78
CA GLN A 214 -7.07 4.86 0.46
C GLN A 214 -8.16 4.53 1.48
N ARG A 215 -9.15 5.38 1.62
CA ARG A 215 -10.29 5.16 2.52
C ARG A 215 -11.10 3.92 2.14
N HIS A 216 -11.42 3.74 0.87
CA HIS A 216 -12.13 2.56 0.39
C HIS A 216 -11.34 1.27 0.55
N ARG A 217 -10.03 1.32 0.37
CA ARG A 217 -9.15 0.19 0.62
C ARG A 217 -9.13 -0.17 2.11
N PHE A 218 -8.99 0.80 2.97
CA PHE A 218 -9.07 0.60 4.42
C PHE A 218 -10.43 0.02 4.82
N LEU A 219 -11.52 0.47 4.19
CA LEU A 219 -12.85 -0.08 4.38
C LEU A 219 -12.87 -1.57 4.05
N LEU A 220 -12.41 -1.97 2.87
CA LEU A 220 -12.40 -3.37 2.44
C LEU A 220 -11.59 -4.26 3.41
N GLU A 221 -10.49 -3.77 3.91
CA GLU A 221 -9.63 -4.54 4.82
C GLU A 221 -10.21 -4.69 6.23
N ASN A 222 -11.13 -3.82 6.65
CA ASN A 222 -11.58 -3.74 8.04
C ASN A 222 -13.09 -3.91 8.25
N VAL A 223 -13.89 -3.81 7.18
CA VAL A 223 -15.34 -3.95 7.27
C VAL A 223 -15.75 -5.41 7.46
N THR A 224 -16.81 -5.65 8.22
CA THR A 224 -17.38 -6.99 8.34
C THR A 224 -18.41 -7.27 7.25
N PRO A 225 -18.73 -8.55 6.94
CA PRO A 225 -19.82 -8.89 6.03
C PRO A 225 -21.16 -8.26 6.45
N THR A 226 -21.45 -8.20 7.75
CA THR A 226 -22.67 -7.57 8.29
C THR A 226 -22.68 -6.07 8.05
N ASP A 227 -21.55 -5.39 8.25
CA ASP A 227 -21.45 -3.95 7.97
C ASP A 227 -21.71 -3.66 6.50
N VAL A 228 -21.17 -4.49 5.60
CA VAL A 228 -21.42 -4.33 4.15
C VAL A 228 -22.88 -4.56 3.81
N ALA A 229 -23.54 -5.57 4.39
CA ALA A 229 -24.97 -5.79 4.20
C ALA A 229 -25.79 -4.59 4.68
N ASN A 230 -25.48 -4.03 5.85
CA ASN A 230 -26.12 -2.83 6.40
C ASN A 230 -25.90 -1.60 5.51
N LEU A 231 -24.69 -1.40 5.02
CA LEU A 231 -24.35 -0.31 4.10
C LEU A 231 -25.14 -0.41 2.80
N VAL A 232 -25.19 -1.60 2.20
CA VAL A 232 -25.96 -1.84 0.97
C VAL A 232 -27.44 -1.58 1.22
N ALA A 233 -28.01 -2.08 2.32
CA ALA A 233 -29.40 -1.86 2.68
C ALA A 233 -29.72 -0.36 2.81
N TYR A 234 -28.88 0.42 3.46
CA TYR A 234 -29.05 1.87 3.56
C TYR A 234 -28.94 2.57 2.20
N LEU A 235 -27.87 2.26 1.44
CA LEU A 235 -27.65 2.89 0.13
C LEU A 235 -28.75 2.61 -0.88
N GLN A 236 -29.45 1.49 -0.75
CA GLN A 236 -30.66 1.21 -1.55
C GLN A 236 -31.83 2.13 -1.23
N THR A 237 -31.86 2.76 -0.07
CA THR A 237 -32.89 3.73 0.30
C THR A 237 -32.62 5.15 -0.24
N ARG A 238 -31.44 5.36 -0.84
CA ARG A 238 -30.99 6.70 -1.30
C ARG A 238 -31.26 6.98 -2.78
#